data_c9ee65487468796e023c7bdc01bbfc48
#
_entry.id   c9ee65487468796e023c7bdc01bbfc48
#
_cell.length_a   1.000
_cell.length_b   1.000
_cell.length_c   1.000
_cell.angle_alpha   90.00
_cell.angle_beta   90.00
_cell.angle_gamma   90.00
#
_symmetry.space_group_name_H-M   'P 1'
#
loop_
_entity.id
_entity.type
_entity.pdbx_description
1 polymer ?
#
loop_
_entity_poly.entity_id
_entity_poly.type
_entity_poly.pdbx_seq_one_letter_code
_entity_poly.pdbx_strand_id
1 'polypeptide(L)'
;MPGSYGRRPGAVSARPPDQIPTVAVDPLLADHRAMALNLDAKKTLLRKIPHGLFVCGVAEGEEVNGFTASWVTQGSFEPPLVVMAVRADSTSNGIIQRTRRFSLNVLAADQKDLAATFFKPQKAVGGRFETVPFRLGELGLPLLDDALGALECELVGEVAHGDHTVFVAEVRQAVLLRDGAALELSSTGWQYGG
;
A
#
# COMPACT_ATOMS: atom_id res chain seq x y z
N MET A 1 -35.35 -9.79 18.89
CA MET A 1 -35.82 -8.87 17.83
C MET A 1 -34.57 -8.45 17.02
N PRO A 2 -34.28 -8.98 15.84
CA PRO A 2 -33.16 -8.51 15.01
C PRO A 2 -33.66 -7.33 14.13
N GLY A 3 -33.00 -6.17 14.28
CA GLY A 3 -33.26 -4.97 13.52
C GLY A 3 -32.84 -5.11 12.07
N SER A 4 -33.76 -4.78 11.18
CA SER A 4 -33.62 -4.80 9.72
C SER A 4 -32.65 -3.71 9.25
N TYR A 5 -31.44 -4.08 8.82
CA TYR A 5 -30.59 -3.25 7.98
C TYR A 5 -30.89 -3.56 6.51
N GLY A 6 -31.90 -2.87 5.99
CA GLY A 6 -32.31 -2.98 4.58
C GLY A 6 -32.28 -1.61 3.90
N ARG A 7 -31.14 -1.20 3.38
CA ARG A 7 -31.03 -0.35 2.18
C ARG A 7 -29.86 -0.82 1.36
N ARG A 8 -30.12 -1.36 0.17
CA ARG A 8 -29.07 -1.56 -0.84
C ARG A 8 -28.61 -0.17 -1.29
N PRO A 9 -27.31 0.18 -1.18
CA PRO A 9 -26.80 1.39 -1.80
C PRO A 9 -26.89 1.23 -3.32
N GLY A 10 -27.39 2.25 -4.02
CA GLY A 10 -27.38 2.33 -5.46
C GLY A 10 -25.95 2.19 -5.99
N ALA A 11 -25.79 1.46 -7.09
CA ALA A 11 -24.51 1.30 -7.77
C ALA A 11 -23.92 2.68 -8.07
N VAL A 12 -22.85 3.04 -7.37
CA VAL A 12 -22.03 4.20 -7.71
C VAL A 12 -21.27 3.81 -8.98
N SER A 13 -21.61 4.44 -10.10
CA SER A 13 -20.92 4.27 -11.36
C SER A 13 -19.43 4.53 -11.16
N ALA A 14 -18.59 3.54 -11.43
CA ALA A 14 -17.15 3.69 -11.41
C ALA A 14 -16.76 4.81 -12.39
N ARG A 15 -16.02 5.84 -11.92
CA ARG A 15 -15.49 6.88 -12.80
C ARG A 15 -14.48 6.27 -13.77
N PRO A 16 -14.47 6.71 -15.04
CA PRO A 16 -13.47 6.27 -15.99
C PRO A 16 -12.05 6.63 -15.50
N PRO A 17 -11.03 5.81 -15.80
CA PRO A 17 -9.68 5.89 -15.23
C PRO A 17 -8.93 7.21 -15.54
N ASP A 18 -9.36 7.95 -16.53
CA ASP A 18 -8.80 9.25 -16.95
C ASP A 18 -9.31 10.46 -16.13
N GLN A 19 -10.21 10.25 -15.18
CA GLN A 19 -10.80 11.31 -14.35
C GLN A 19 -10.44 11.19 -12.84
N ILE A 20 -9.38 10.49 -12.50
CA ILE A 20 -8.95 10.44 -11.09
C ILE A 20 -8.30 11.78 -10.75
N PRO A 21 -8.86 12.56 -9.79
CA PRO A 21 -8.29 13.85 -9.45
C PRO A 21 -6.93 13.68 -8.79
N THR A 22 -5.89 14.25 -9.40
CA THR A 22 -4.69 14.61 -8.65
C THR A 22 -5.05 15.81 -7.78
N VAL A 23 -5.02 15.66 -6.47
CA VAL A 23 -5.29 16.79 -5.58
C VAL A 23 -4.11 17.74 -5.65
N ALA A 24 -4.30 18.89 -6.30
CA ALA A 24 -3.34 19.99 -6.23
C ALA A 24 -3.31 20.52 -4.79
N VAL A 25 -2.13 20.61 -4.20
CA VAL A 25 -1.96 21.27 -2.89
C VAL A 25 -2.18 22.77 -3.09
N ASP A 26 -3.05 23.37 -2.28
CA ASP A 26 -3.37 24.80 -2.33
C ASP A 26 -2.09 25.64 -2.14
N PRO A 27 -1.71 26.48 -3.11
CA PRO A 27 -0.54 27.36 -2.98
C PRO A 27 -0.63 28.33 -1.79
N LEU A 28 -1.82 28.61 -1.28
CA LEU A 28 -2.01 29.45 -0.10
C LEU A 28 -1.52 28.80 1.21
N LEU A 29 -1.27 27.48 1.23
CA LEU A 29 -0.65 26.80 2.36
C LEU A 29 0.87 27.02 2.43
N ALA A 30 1.48 27.63 1.41
CA ALA A 30 2.91 27.89 1.36
C ALA A 30 3.37 29.11 2.21
N ASP A 31 2.45 29.96 2.69
CA ASP A 31 2.78 31.21 3.40
C ASP A 31 2.56 31.12 4.93
N HIS A 32 2.67 29.93 5.51
CA HIS A 32 2.85 29.87 6.96
C HIS A 32 4.28 30.31 7.27
N ARG A 33 4.45 31.52 7.86
CA ARG A 33 5.64 31.99 8.56
C ARG A 33 6.32 30.78 9.21
N ALA A 34 7.44 30.36 8.65
CA ALA A 34 8.12 29.14 9.03
C ALA A 34 8.53 29.23 10.50
N MET A 35 7.70 28.71 11.38
CA MET A 35 8.18 28.32 12.71
C MET A 35 9.29 27.29 12.43
N ALA A 36 10.49 27.55 12.97
CA ALA A 36 11.62 26.65 12.78
C ALA A 36 11.21 25.26 13.29
N LEU A 37 11.07 24.31 12.37
CA LEU A 37 10.70 22.93 12.70
C LEU A 37 11.81 22.31 13.54
N ASN A 38 11.49 21.83 14.75
CA ASN A 38 12.41 21.05 15.55
C ASN A 38 12.62 19.68 14.88
N LEU A 39 13.76 19.51 14.18
CA LEU A 39 14.06 18.32 13.39
C LEU A 39 14.20 17.04 14.24
N ASP A 40 14.74 17.16 15.45
CA ASP A 40 14.89 16.00 16.35
C ASP A 40 13.55 15.53 16.90
N ALA A 41 12.72 16.47 17.32
CA ALA A 41 11.35 16.17 17.76
C ALA A 41 10.52 15.57 16.60
N LYS A 42 10.59 16.16 15.40
CA LYS A 42 9.96 15.64 14.19
C LYS A 42 10.35 14.19 13.93
N LYS A 43 11.66 13.92 13.86
CA LYS A 43 12.19 12.58 13.62
C LYS A 43 11.75 11.58 14.67
N THR A 44 11.82 11.98 15.94
CA THR A 44 11.42 11.12 17.07
C THR A 44 9.93 10.79 17.01
N LEU A 45 9.07 11.77 16.78
CA LEU A 45 7.61 11.59 16.77
C LEU A 45 7.13 10.80 15.56
N LEU A 46 7.65 11.08 14.34
CA LEU A 46 7.28 10.34 13.14
C LEU A 46 7.64 8.85 13.24
N ARG A 47 8.75 8.51 13.90
CA ARG A 47 9.14 7.12 14.18
C ARG A 47 8.28 6.41 15.24
N LYS A 48 7.45 7.15 15.98
CA LYS A 48 6.49 6.59 16.94
C LYS A 48 5.16 6.19 16.29
N ILE A 49 4.90 6.59 15.05
CA ILE A 49 3.71 6.16 14.32
C ILE A 49 3.82 4.65 14.11
N PRO A 50 2.84 3.84 14.56
CA PRO A 50 2.86 2.40 14.35
C PRO A 50 2.69 2.06 12.87
N HIS A 51 3.48 1.11 12.38
CA HIS A 51 3.42 0.64 11.00
C HIS A 51 3.39 -0.88 10.94
N GLY A 52 2.45 -1.43 10.20
CA GLY A 52 2.52 -2.81 9.73
C GLY A 52 3.59 -2.98 8.63
N LEU A 53 3.96 -4.22 8.35
CA LEU A 53 4.84 -4.56 7.23
C LEU A 53 4.10 -5.44 6.22
N PHE A 54 4.20 -5.04 4.98
CA PHE A 54 3.54 -5.67 3.83
C PHE A 54 4.57 -5.90 2.72
N VAL A 55 4.28 -6.86 1.84
CA VAL A 55 4.90 -6.86 0.51
C VAL A 55 3.88 -6.32 -0.47
N CYS A 56 4.18 -5.17 -1.06
CA CYS A 56 3.40 -4.61 -2.15
C CYS A 56 3.85 -5.26 -3.47
N GLY A 57 2.90 -5.79 -4.22
CA GLY A 57 3.11 -6.38 -5.53
C GLY A 57 2.51 -5.50 -6.62
N VAL A 58 3.23 -5.37 -7.74
CA VAL A 58 2.80 -4.62 -8.92
C VAL A 58 3.10 -5.42 -10.18
N ALA A 59 2.31 -5.23 -11.24
CA ALA A 59 2.50 -5.92 -12.51
C ALA A 59 2.13 -5.01 -13.69
N GLU A 60 2.94 -5.06 -14.77
CA GLU A 60 2.70 -4.39 -16.03
C GLU A 60 3.14 -5.31 -17.19
N GLY A 61 2.18 -5.93 -17.89
CA GLY A 61 2.46 -6.97 -18.87
C GLY A 61 3.15 -8.18 -18.21
N GLU A 62 4.34 -8.53 -18.69
CA GLU A 62 5.15 -9.61 -18.12
C GLU A 62 6.05 -9.14 -16.95
N GLU A 63 6.16 -7.84 -16.75
CA GLU A 63 6.94 -7.31 -15.65
C GLU A 63 6.16 -7.37 -14.34
N VAL A 64 6.65 -8.17 -13.38
CA VAL A 64 6.09 -8.31 -12.04
C VAL A 64 7.15 -7.93 -11.04
N ASN A 65 6.85 -6.97 -10.15
CA ASN A 65 7.74 -6.48 -9.12
C ASN A 65 7.11 -6.56 -7.73
N GLY A 66 7.95 -6.69 -6.70
CA GLY A 66 7.54 -6.64 -5.30
C GLY A 66 8.49 -5.80 -4.46
N PHE A 67 7.98 -5.12 -3.44
CA PHE A 67 8.78 -4.34 -2.49
C PHE A 67 8.12 -4.31 -1.11
N THR A 68 8.91 -4.14 -0.06
CA THR A 68 8.39 -3.98 1.30
C THR A 68 7.79 -2.59 1.48
N ALA A 69 6.53 -2.55 1.90
CA ALA A 69 5.79 -1.33 2.23
C ALA A 69 5.48 -1.28 3.72
N SER A 70 5.62 -0.10 4.34
CA SER A 70 5.28 0.13 5.75
C SER A 70 4.32 1.29 5.98
N TRP A 71 4.29 2.28 5.09
CA TRP A 71 3.35 3.40 5.20
C TRP A 71 2.02 3.05 4.54
N VAL A 72 1.27 2.18 5.22
CA VAL A 72 -0.03 1.65 4.79
C VAL A 72 -1.02 1.77 5.93
N THR A 73 -2.24 2.24 5.63
CA THR A 73 -3.35 2.27 6.59
C THR A 73 -4.69 2.09 5.91
N GLN A 74 -5.70 1.62 6.67
CA GLN A 74 -7.09 1.66 6.22
C GLN A 74 -7.58 3.11 6.18
N GLY A 75 -8.27 3.50 5.11
CA GLY A 75 -8.78 4.85 4.86
C GLY A 75 -10.30 5.01 4.95
N SER A 76 -11.06 3.93 4.74
CA SER A 76 -12.54 3.96 4.77
C SER A 76 -13.10 2.56 4.95
N PHE A 77 -14.33 2.47 5.46
CA PHE A 77 -15.10 1.21 5.54
C PHE A 77 -15.94 0.99 4.29
N GLU A 78 -16.60 2.03 3.77
CA GLU A 78 -17.53 1.94 2.65
C GLU A 78 -17.37 3.16 1.71
N PRO A 79 -16.79 2.99 0.51
CA PRO A 79 -16.11 1.78 0.05
C PRO A 79 -14.87 1.47 0.89
N PRO A 80 -14.38 0.20 0.90
CA PRO A 80 -13.18 -0.17 1.64
C PRO A 80 -11.94 0.43 0.96
N LEU A 81 -11.31 1.41 1.61
CA LEU A 81 -10.12 2.09 1.08
C LEU A 81 -8.88 1.77 1.90
N VAL A 82 -7.77 1.69 1.21
CA VAL A 82 -6.43 1.70 1.79
C VAL A 82 -5.65 2.90 1.28
N VAL A 83 -4.77 3.42 2.13
CA VAL A 83 -3.83 4.51 1.80
C VAL A 83 -2.42 3.95 1.91
N MET A 84 -1.59 4.18 0.90
CA MET A 84 -0.20 3.75 0.86
C MET A 84 0.69 4.86 0.30
N ALA A 85 1.83 5.13 0.95
CA ALA A 85 2.84 6.04 0.41
C ALA A 85 4.02 5.24 -0.17
N VAL A 86 4.43 5.59 -1.39
CA VAL A 86 5.51 4.94 -2.14
C VAL A 86 6.49 5.97 -2.65
N ARG A 87 7.80 5.71 -2.53
CA ARG A 87 8.84 6.61 -3.04
C ARG A 87 8.59 7.02 -4.49
N ALA A 88 8.57 8.32 -4.72
CA ALA A 88 8.23 8.90 -6.04
C ALA A 88 9.21 8.49 -7.15
N ASP A 89 10.49 8.26 -6.81
CA ASP A 89 11.57 7.87 -7.72
C ASP A 89 11.70 6.36 -7.96
N SER A 90 10.77 5.54 -7.42
CA SER A 90 10.84 4.07 -7.57
C SER A 90 10.14 3.58 -8.83
N THR A 91 10.68 2.49 -9.42
CA THR A 91 10.05 1.81 -10.56
C THR A 91 8.62 1.38 -10.24
N SER A 92 8.38 0.85 -9.02
CA SER A 92 7.06 0.40 -8.60
C SER A 92 6.04 1.56 -8.53
N ASN A 93 6.47 2.77 -8.12
CA ASN A 93 5.61 3.95 -8.16
C ASN A 93 5.11 4.22 -9.58
N GLY A 94 6.02 4.25 -10.57
CA GLY A 94 5.67 4.44 -11.98
C GLY A 94 4.74 3.35 -12.52
N ILE A 95 4.94 2.08 -12.13
CA ILE A 95 4.04 0.98 -12.51
C ILE A 95 2.65 1.20 -11.90
N ILE A 96 2.54 1.55 -10.62
CA ILE A 96 1.25 1.84 -9.97
C ILE A 96 0.51 2.97 -10.67
N GLN A 97 1.21 4.05 -11.02
CA GLN A 97 0.60 5.19 -11.73
C GLN A 97 0.04 4.79 -13.10
N ARG A 98 0.75 3.97 -13.87
CA ARG A 98 0.31 3.53 -15.20
C ARG A 98 -0.78 2.48 -15.16
N THR A 99 -0.63 1.47 -14.29
CA THR A 99 -1.55 0.31 -14.22
C THR A 99 -2.75 0.54 -13.32
N ARG A 100 -2.68 1.53 -12.44
CA ARG A 100 -3.71 1.89 -11.46
C ARG A 100 -4.05 0.76 -10.48
N ARG A 101 -3.12 -0.17 -10.23
CA ARG A 101 -3.35 -1.35 -9.39
C ARG A 101 -2.11 -1.75 -8.62
N PHE A 102 -2.33 -2.36 -7.46
CA PHE A 102 -1.30 -3.03 -6.66
C PHE A 102 -1.92 -4.08 -5.74
N SER A 103 -1.13 -5.05 -5.29
CA SER A 103 -1.52 -5.95 -4.19
C SER A 103 -0.80 -5.57 -2.90
N LEU A 104 -1.45 -5.84 -1.76
CA LEU A 104 -0.86 -5.78 -0.44
C LEU A 104 -0.89 -7.17 0.18
N ASN A 105 0.27 -7.80 0.30
CA ASN A 105 0.42 -9.08 0.98
C ASN A 105 0.72 -8.80 2.46
N VAL A 106 -0.20 -9.20 3.34
CA VAL A 106 -0.11 -8.99 4.78
C VAL A 106 0.82 -10.05 5.37
N LEU A 107 1.94 -9.63 5.96
CA LEU A 107 2.93 -10.54 6.52
C LEU A 107 2.58 -10.95 7.95
N ALA A 108 2.88 -12.21 8.31
CA ALA A 108 2.77 -12.70 9.67
C ALA A 108 3.92 -12.23 10.56
N ALA A 109 3.70 -12.18 11.86
CA ALA A 109 4.66 -11.69 12.86
C ALA A 109 6.02 -12.42 12.83
N ASP A 110 6.06 -13.66 12.37
CA ASP A 110 7.28 -14.49 12.21
C ASP A 110 7.97 -14.32 10.85
N GLN A 111 7.44 -13.48 9.94
CA GLN A 111 7.94 -13.31 8.57
C GLN A 111 8.88 -12.13 8.39
N LYS A 112 9.68 -11.81 9.40
CA LYS A 112 10.68 -10.73 9.32
C LYS A 112 11.66 -10.93 8.15
N ASP A 113 12.17 -12.15 7.97
CA ASP A 113 13.14 -12.45 6.91
C ASP A 113 12.51 -12.35 5.51
N LEU A 114 11.24 -12.73 5.39
CA LEU A 114 10.47 -12.54 4.16
C LEU A 114 10.34 -11.04 3.83
N ALA A 115 10.02 -10.19 4.81
CA ALA A 115 10.00 -8.73 4.62
C ALA A 115 11.38 -8.20 4.18
N ALA A 116 12.47 -8.69 4.78
CA ALA A 116 13.83 -8.26 4.45
C ALA A 116 14.23 -8.57 2.98
N THR A 117 13.74 -9.67 2.41
CA THR A 117 13.97 -10.04 1.00
C THR A 117 13.53 -8.93 0.04
N PHE A 118 12.47 -8.19 0.39
CA PHE A 118 11.88 -7.15 -0.45
C PHE A 118 12.31 -5.72 -0.10
N PHE A 119 13.33 -5.51 0.75
CA PHE A 119 13.89 -4.16 1.00
C PHE A 119 14.49 -3.53 -0.26
N LYS A 120 15.09 -4.35 -1.10
CA LYS A 120 15.38 -3.97 -2.49
C LYS A 120 14.22 -4.49 -3.32
N PRO A 121 13.61 -3.65 -4.18
CA PRO A 121 12.56 -4.12 -5.07
C PRO A 121 13.02 -5.35 -5.86
N GLN A 122 12.21 -6.40 -5.81
CA GLN A 122 12.46 -7.67 -6.49
C GLN A 122 11.68 -7.71 -7.80
N LYS A 123 12.37 -8.08 -8.89
CA LYS A 123 11.72 -8.43 -10.16
C LYS A 123 11.50 -9.94 -10.19
N ALA A 124 10.28 -10.35 -10.56
CA ALA A 124 9.96 -11.75 -10.66
C ALA A 124 10.56 -12.41 -11.90
N VAL A 125 10.99 -13.66 -11.75
CA VAL A 125 11.43 -14.51 -12.84
C VAL A 125 10.79 -15.88 -12.65
N GLY A 126 10.13 -16.42 -13.70
CA GLY A 126 9.52 -17.75 -13.64
C GLY A 126 8.47 -17.94 -12.54
N GLY A 127 7.68 -16.91 -12.23
CA GLY A 127 6.64 -16.96 -11.19
C GLY A 127 7.16 -16.90 -9.76
N ARG A 128 8.39 -16.40 -9.54
CA ARG A 128 9.01 -16.28 -8.21
C ARG A 128 9.76 -14.97 -8.06
N PHE A 129 9.79 -14.43 -6.85
CA PHE A 129 10.73 -13.39 -6.40
C PHE A 129 11.89 -14.07 -5.70
N GLU A 130 13.01 -14.26 -6.39
CA GLU A 130 14.11 -15.12 -5.92
C GLU A 130 13.62 -16.51 -5.51
N THR A 131 13.51 -16.75 -4.20
CA THR A 131 13.01 -18.01 -3.62
C THR A 131 11.53 -17.97 -3.24
N VAL A 132 10.90 -16.78 -3.26
CA VAL A 132 9.53 -16.58 -2.78
C VAL A 132 8.52 -16.84 -3.89
N PRO A 133 7.68 -17.90 -3.78
CA PRO A 133 6.64 -18.19 -4.76
C PRO A 133 5.47 -17.22 -4.59
N PHE A 134 4.79 -16.96 -5.70
CA PHE A 134 3.54 -16.24 -5.74
C PHE A 134 2.63 -16.81 -6.84
N ARG A 135 1.35 -16.55 -6.71
CA ARG A 135 0.38 -16.71 -7.79
C ARG A 135 -0.14 -15.35 -8.23
N LEU A 136 -0.69 -15.25 -9.42
CA LEU A 136 -1.43 -14.05 -9.85
C LEU A 136 -2.88 -14.14 -9.33
N GLY A 137 -3.36 -13.05 -8.75
CA GLY A 137 -4.74 -12.88 -8.32
C GLY A 137 -5.69 -12.53 -9.48
N GLU A 138 -6.91 -12.15 -9.15
CA GLU A 138 -7.95 -11.81 -10.13
C GLU A 138 -7.64 -10.53 -10.93
N LEU A 139 -6.93 -9.57 -10.32
CA LEU A 139 -6.47 -8.36 -11.01
C LEU A 139 -5.11 -8.56 -11.71
N GLY A 140 -4.57 -9.77 -11.72
CA GLY A 140 -3.29 -10.09 -12.32
C GLY A 140 -2.08 -9.62 -11.49
N LEU A 141 -2.26 -9.43 -10.18
CA LEU A 141 -1.25 -8.95 -9.27
C LEU A 141 -0.61 -10.11 -8.47
N PRO A 142 0.68 -10.01 -8.06
CA PRO A 142 1.32 -11.09 -7.33
C PRO A 142 0.79 -11.20 -5.89
N LEU A 143 0.30 -12.39 -5.53
CA LEU A 143 -0.15 -12.76 -4.20
C LEU A 143 0.80 -13.82 -3.66
N LEU A 144 1.52 -13.52 -2.57
CA LEU A 144 2.48 -14.43 -1.95
C LEU A 144 1.76 -15.62 -1.30
N ASP A 145 2.25 -16.83 -1.54
CA ASP A 145 1.61 -18.06 -1.05
C ASP A 145 1.71 -18.22 0.48
N ASP A 146 2.76 -17.68 1.10
CA ASP A 146 3.03 -17.82 2.53
C ASP A 146 2.55 -16.65 3.40
N ALA A 147 1.97 -15.58 2.82
CA ALA A 147 1.43 -14.45 3.59
C ALA A 147 0.25 -14.86 4.50
N LEU A 148 -0.18 -13.98 5.42
CA LEU A 148 -1.48 -14.17 6.11
C LEU A 148 -2.62 -14.10 5.11
N GLY A 149 -2.49 -13.24 4.11
CA GLY A 149 -3.45 -13.03 3.07
C GLY A 149 -3.03 -11.85 2.20
N ALA A 150 -3.86 -11.51 1.23
CA ALA A 150 -3.58 -10.41 0.32
C ALA A 150 -4.84 -9.64 -0.05
N LEU A 151 -4.65 -8.35 -0.31
CA LEU A 151 -5.65 -7.45 -0.88
C LEU A 151 -5.21 -7.09 -2.30
N GLU A 152 -6.10 -7.13 -3.27
CA GLU A 152 -5.88 -6.53 -4.58
C GLU A 152 -6.65 -5.20 -4.66
N CYS A 153 -5.95 -4.14 -5.00
CA CYS A 153 -6.41 -2.76 -4.87
C CYS A 153 -6.36 -2.03 -6.20
N GLU A 154 -7.37 -1.21 -6.45
CA GLU A 154 -7.48 -0.33 -7.61
C GLU A 154 -7.47 1.13 -7.19
N LEU A 155 -6.61 1.94 -7.81
CA LEU A 155 -6.38 3.33 -7.48
C LEU A 155 -7.64 4.19 -7.73
N VAL A 156 -8.03 4.96 -6.71
CA VAL A 156 -9.11 5.95 -6.80
C VAL A 156 -8.62 7.39 -6.65
N GLY A 157 -7.40 7.59 -6.15
CA GLY A 157 -6.78 8.91 -6.02
C GLY A 157 -5.29 8.84 -5.71
N GLU A 158 -4.60 9.96 -5.93
CA GLU A 158 -3.19 10.11 -5.57
C GLU A 158 -2.85 11.55 -5.21
N VAL A 159 -1.85 11.73 -4.33
CA VAL A 159 -1.23 13.01 -3.99
C VAL A 159 0.27 12.88 -4.16
N ALA A 160 0.83 13.59 -5.15
CA ALA A 160 2.26 13.65 -5.43
C ALA A 160 2.82 14.97 -4.92
N HIS A 161 3.16 15.01 -3.61
CA HIS A 161 3.71 16.21 -2.97
C HIS A 161 4.80 15.80 -1.97
N GLY A 162 6.06 15.80 -2.41
CA GLY A 162 7.19 15.38 -1.60
C GLY A 162 7.97 14.23 -2.26
N ASP A 163 8.74 13.51 -1.47
CA ASP A 163 9.57 12.38 -1.92
C ASP A 163 8.81 11.04 -2.02
N HIS A 164 7.55 11.04 -1.62
CA HIS A 164 6.62 9.90 -1.75
C HIS A 164 5.32 10.36 -2.42
N THR A 165 4.75 9.48 -3.24
CA THR A 165 3.37 9.61 -3.73
C THR A 165 2.45 8.86 -2.78
N VAL A 166 1.42 9.54 -2.29
CA VAL A 166 0.35 8.94 -1.48
C VAL A 166 -0.74 8.44 -2.41
N PHE A 167 -0.95 7.14 -2.43
CA PHE A 167 -1.99 6.48 -3.20
C PHE A 167 -3.18 6.17 -2.31
N VAL A 168 -4.38 6.42 -2.80
CA VAL A 168 -5.65 5.98 -2.22
C VAL A 168 -6.26 4.96 -3.17
N ALA A 169 -6.54 3.76 -2.67
CA ALA A 169 -7.04 2.67 -3.50
C ALA A 169 -8.20 1.94 -2.84
N GLU A 170 -9.15 1.50 -3.65
CA GLU A 170 -10.28 0.67 -3.24
C GLU A 170 -9.86 -0.80 -3.27
N VAL A 171 -10.17 -1.53 -2.19
CA VAL A 171 -9.95 -2.97 -2.12
C VAL A 171 -11.01 -3.66 -2.99
N ARG A 172 -10.56 -4.31 -4.06
CA ARG A 172 -11.42 -5.03 -5.01
C ARG A 172 -11.54 -6.52 -4.68
N GLN A 173 -10.44 -7.11 -4.19
CA GLN A 173 -10.39 -8.51 -3.79
C GLN A 173 -9.62 -8.67 -2.49
N ALA A 174 -10.01 -9.64 -1.69
CA ALA A 174 -9.34 -10.01 -0.46
C ALA A 174 -9.27 -11.54 -0.33
N VAL A 175 -8.08 -12.05 -0.05
CA VAL A 175 -7.84 -13.48 0.16
C VAL A 175 -7.19 -13.67 1.52
N LEU A 176 -7.86 -14.38 2.42
CA LEU A 176 -7.27 -14.83 3.68
C LEU A 176 -6.71 -16.24 3.47
N LEU A 177 -5.43 -16.45 3.75
CA LEU A 177 -4.76 -17.75 3.61
C LEU A 177 -4.62 -18.45 4.95
N ARG A 178 -4.31 -17.71 6.00
CA ARG A 178 -4.22 -18.21 7.38
C ARG A 178 -4.50 -17.09 8.38
N ASP A 179 -4.93 -17.43 9.56
CA ASP A 179 -5.05 -16.48 10.68
C ASP A 179 -3.70 -16.29 11.38
N GLY A 180 -3.51 -15.17 12.07
CA GLY A 180 -2.32 -14.86 12.82
C GLY A 180 -2.12 -13.36 13.09
N ALA A 181 -1.16 -13.05 13.95
CA ALA A 181 -0.74 -11.67 14.18
C ALA A 181 0.04 -11.14 12.98
N ALA A 182 -0.24 -9.90 12.57
CA ALA A 182 0.49 -9.23 11.51
C ALA A 182 1.88 -8.78 11.98
N LEU A 183 2.83 -8.70 11.05
CA LEU A 183 4.18 -8.19 11.31
C LEU A 183 4.14 -6.67 11.46
N GLU A 184 4.64 -6.18 12.59
CA GLU A 184 4.82 -4.76 12.85
C GLU A 184 6.28 -4.33 12.71
N LEU A 185 6.53 -3.15 12.17
CA LEU A 185 7.87 -2.58 12.04
C LEU A 185 8.57 -2.48 13.41
N SER A 186 7.81 -2.13 14.46
CA SER A 186 8.29 -2.00 15.84
C SER A 186 8.90 -3.29 16.41
N SER A 187 8.38 -4.46 16.01
CA SER A 187 8.84 -5.77 16.48
C SER A 187 10.15 -6.23 15.80
N THR A 188 10.54 -5.60 14.71
CA THR A 188 11.70 -6.03 13.92
C THR A 188 13.03 -5.44 14.38
N GLY A 189 13.01 -4.34 15.11
CA GLY A 189 14.17 -3.52 15.40
C GLY A 189 14.61 -2.62 14.24
N TRP A 190 13.92 -2.64 13.12
CA TRP A 190 14.18 -1.76 11.97
C TRP A 190 13.53 -0.39 12.16
N GLN A 191 14.04 0.59 11.42
CA GLN A 191 13.51 1.94 11.41
C GLN A 191 13.34 2.41 9.97
N TYR A 192 12.19 3.01 9.67
CA TYR A 192 11.90 3.64 8.40
C TYR A 192 11.19 4.98 8.66
N GLY A 193 11.61 6.05 7.98
CA GLY A 193 11.05 7.38 8.14
C GLY A 193 11.66 8.20 9.29
N GLY A 194 11.09 9.36 9.56
CA GLY A 194 11.50 10.36 10.57
C GLY A 194 12.36 11.50 10.02
#